data_ac297fdb4ef7093524f2af6cb09cd616
#
_entry.id   ac297fdb4ef7093524f2af6cb09cd616
#
_cell.length_a   1.000
_cell.length_b   1.000
_cell.length_c   1.000
_cell.angle_alpha   90.00
_cell.angle_beta   90.00
_cell.angle_gamma   90.00
#
_symmetry.space_group_name_H-M   'P 1'
#
loop_
_entity.id
_entity.type
_entity.pdbx_description
1 polymer ?
#
loop_
_entity_poly.entity_id
_entity_poly.type
_entity_poly.pdbx_seq_one_letter_code
_entity_poly.pdbx_strand_id
1 'polypeptide(L)'
;MKFILKSLYLLIISFLSKIKVNHDLRIYYLYSFTETSDYVLDKLIEAFPNEIVIIYTKPTKKKISRFENKNCSLVRLNSLSFFKKNIPAHIKNSKLILCDNYFAFLGSISFSEQTKIVQLWHANGAIKKFGLEAEYAKKTLSINKTRYQSVYNKFTHFVLSSEKMATIFSKSFNIEFTSLFFGYPKTDIYFDKCLREKTKILGKQIKKNKRLLLYVPTYREDKASFEFNLDEILKELDDEWLIFVHLHPHDTKFNEKFANYSGQIMFSTWKLSELLFITDCLVTDYSSVPFEYTLANPNGKVIYYCYDFDTYNKKVGIQADFLEWAKEDVVYSQEELINLIKTATFKSSSTKINSLWNEHAKGNSVKLLKDWIEAQHGN
;
A
#
# COMPACT_ATOMS: atom_id res chain seq x y z
N MET A 1 0.10 -31.29 -6.39
CA MET A 1 -1.13 -31.18 -5.55
C MET A 1 -1.64 -29.73 -5.45
N LYS A 2 -0.88 -28.73 -4.97
CA LYS A 2 -1.32 -27.31 -4.87
C LYS A 2 -1.83 -26.71 -6.19
N PHE A 3 -1.24 -27.09 -7.33
CA PHE A 3 -1.63 -26.63 -8.66
C PHE A 3 -3.03 -27.10 -9.07
N ILE A 4 -3.32 -28.41 -8.90
CA ILE A 4 -4.62 -29.02 -9.24
C ILE A 4 -5.74 -28.39 -8.39
N LEU A 5 -5.49 -28.20 -7.09
CA LEU A 5 -6.44 -27.56 -6.18
C LEU A 5 -6.78 -26.13 -6.62
N LYS A 6 -5.75 -25.35 -7.08
CA LYS A 6 -6.00 -24.00 -7.62
C LYS A 6 -6.86 -24.04 -8.89
N SER A 7 -6.59 -24.98 -9.82
CA SER A 7 -7.38 -25.13 -11.04
C SER A 7 -8.83 -25.50 -10.72
N LEU A 8 -9.04 -26.48 -9.84
CA LEU A 8 -10.38 -26.92 -9.42
C LEU A 8 -11.15 -25.76 -8.75
N TYR A 9 -10.50 -25.01 -7.87
CA TYR A 9 -11.10 -23.82 -7.27
C TYR A 9 -11.57 -22.81 -8.33
N LEU A 10 -10.72 -22.46 -9.31
CA LEU A 10 -11.07 -21.53 -10.36
C LEU A 10 -12.20 -22.05 -11.26
N LEU A 11 -12.26 -23.36 -11.52
CA LEU A 11 -13.38 -23.99 -12.24
C LEU A 11 -14.69 -23.90 -11.46
N ILE A 12 -14.66 -24.14 -10.15
CA ILE A 12 -15.84 -23.97 -9.28
C ILE A 12 -16.35 -22.53 -9.33
N ILE A 13 -15.46 -21.53 -9.19
CA ILE A 13 -15.83 -20.11 -9.30
C ILE A 13 -16.45 -19.81 -10.66
N SER A 14 -15.83 -20.28 -11.74
CA SER A 14 -16.36 -20.09 -13.10
C SER A 14 -17.76 -20.69 -13.26
N PHE A 15 -18.00 -21.90 -12.72
CA PHE A 15 -19.31 -22.54 -12.75
C PHE A 15 -20.36 -21.76 -11.94
N LEU A 16 -20.03 -21.39 -10.70
CA LEU A 16 -20.92 -20.62 -9.83
C LEU A 16 -21.27 -19.25 -10.42
N SER A 17 -20.34 -18.62 -11.12
CA SER A 17 -20.58 -17.33 -11.76
C SER A 17 -21.62 -17.39 -12.90
N LYS A 18 -21.94 -18.59 -13.42
CA LYS A 18 -22.95 -18.80 -14.47
C LYS A 18 -24.38 -18.95 -13.94
N ILE A 19 -24.55 -19.07 -12.62
CA ILE A 19 -25.86 -19.13 -11.98
C ILE A 19 -26.60 -17.83 -12.29
N LYS A 20 -27.85 -17.92 -12.72
CA LYS A 20 -28.70 -16.76 -12.99
C LYS A 20 -29.08 -16.10 -11.65
N VAL A 21 -28.75 -14.83 -11.51
CA VAL A 21 -29.19 -13.96 -10.42
C VAL A 21 -29.63 -12.64 -11.02
N ASN A 22 -30.47 -11.91 -10.31
CA ASN A 22 -30.89 -10.58 -10.72
C ASN A 22 -29.68 -9.63 -10.79
N HIS A 23 -29.81 -8.57 -11.58
CA HIS A 23 -28.80 -7.52 -11.66
C HIS A 23 -28.54 -6.94 -10.26
N ASP A 24 -27.29 -6.83 -9.89
CA ASP A 24 -26.87 -6.39 -8.56
C ASP A 24 -26.27 -4.98 -8.65
N LEU A 25 -27.00 -4.01 -8.14
CA LEU A 25 -26.58 -2.60 -8.14
C LEU A 25 -25.57 -2.27 -7.02
N ARG A 26 -25.29 -3.22 -6.13
CA ARG A 26 -24.35 -3.01 -5.03
C ARG A 26 -22.92 -2.84 -5.52
N ILE A 27 -22.17 -2.08 -4.74
CA ILE A 27 -20.73 -1.87 -4.89
C ILE A 27 -20.00 -2.99 -4.16
N TYR A 28 -19.20 -3.75 -4.86
CA TYR A 28 -18.38 -4.80 -4.26
C TYR A 28 -16.98 -4.26 -3.96
N TYR A 29 -16.59 -4.27 -2.68
CA TYR A 29 -15.24 -3.91 -2.26
C TYR A 29 -14.45 -5.15 -1.85
N LEU A 30 -13.39 -5.47 -2.59
CA LEU A 30 -12.48 -6.58 -2.30
C LEU A 30 -11.37 -6.08 -1.37
N TYR A 31 -11.42 -6.54 -0.12
CA TYR A 31 -10.66 -6.03 1.00
C TYR A 31 -9.58 -7.00 1.49
N SER A 32 -8.32 -6.60 1.38
CA SER A 32 -7.16 -7.38 1.84
C SER A 32 -6.10 -6.57 2.59
N PHE A 33 -6.06 -5.24 2.39
CA PHE A 33 -5.13 -4.32 3.06
C PHE A 33 -5.87 -3.34 3.97
N THR A 34 -5.76 -3.54 5.28
CA THR A 34 -6.53 -2.79 6.28
C THR A 34 -6.14 -1.32 6.37
N GLU A 35 -4.84 -1.03 6.40
CA GLU A 35 -4.36 0.34 6.62
C GLU A 35 -4.71 1.32 5.49
N THR A 36 -4.83 0.81 4.28
CA THR A 36 -5.17 1.61 3.10
C THR A 36 -6.67 1.70 2.88
N SER A 37 -7.36 0.57 3.05
CA SER A 37 -8.78 0.45 2.70
C SER A 37 -9.71 0.97 3.78
N ASP A 38 -9.31 0.97 5.06
CA ASP A 38 -10.17 1.37 6.17
C ASP A 38 -10.69 2.80 6.04
N TYR A 39 -9.80 3.75 5.72
CA TYR A 39 -10.17 5.15 5.53
C TYR A 39 -11.13 5.35 4.35
N VAL A 40 -10.86 4.68 3.24
CA VAL A 40 -11.69 4.74 2.04
C VAL A 40 -13.07 4.14 2.29
N LEU A 41 -13.13 2.96 2.92
CA LEU A 41 -14.38 2.27 3.24
C LEU A 41 -15.25 3.06 4.20
N ASP A 42 -14.67 3.71 5.23
CA ASP A 42 -15.44 4.56 6.14
C ASP A 42 -16.20 5.63 5.36
N LYS A 43 -15.55 6.30 4.43
CA LYS A 43 -16.15 7.37 3.61
C LYS A 43 -17.13 6.86 2.57
N LEU A 44 -16.85 5.70 1.98
CA LEU A 44 -17.78 5.10 1.00
C LEU A 44 -19.05 4.57 1.67
N ILE A 45 -18.95 3.94 2.86
CA ILE A 45 -20.13 3.45 3.61
C ILE A 45 -21.03 4.62 4.05
N GLU A 46 -20.41 5.76 4.45
CA GLU A 46 -21.16 6.98 4.76
C GLU A 46 -21.94 7.52 3.53
N ALA A 47 -21.34 7.44 2.34
CA ALA A 47 -21.92 7.95 1.10
C ALA A 47 -22.95 7.00 0.46
N PHE A 48 -22.74 5.68 0.57
CA PHE A 48 -23.56 4.64 -0.06
C PHE A 48 -24.06 3.63 1.00
N PRO A 49 -24.93 4.06 1.92
CA PRO A 49 -25.41 3.21 3.01
C PRO A 49 -26.21 2.03 2.48
N ASN A 50 -25.89 0.82 2.95
CA ASN A 50 -26.47 -0.47 2.56
C ASN A 50 -26.17 -0.93 1.11
N GLU A 51 -25.42 -0.16 0.34
CA GLU A 51 -25.07 -0.52 -1.04
C GLU A 51 -23.73 -1.25 -1.13
N ILE A 52 -22.89 -1.21 -0.08
CA ILE A 52 -21.56 -1.77 -0.11
C ILE A 52 -21.53 -3.20 0.43
N VAL A 53 -20.94 -4.10 -0.36
CA VAL A 53 -20.60 -5.47 0.04
C VAL A 53 -19.10 -5.62 0.16
N ILE A 54 -18.59 -5.76 1.38
CA ILE A 54 -17.17 -5.97 1.64
C ILE A 54 -16.85 -7.45 1.60
N ILE A 55 -16.05 -7.87 0.61
CA ILE A 55 -15.51 -9.23 0.52
C ILE A 55 -14.10 -9.23 1.10
N TYR A 56 -13.94 -9.74 2.31
CA TYR A 56 -12.69 -9.67 3.05
C TYR A 56 -11.94 -11.00 3.12
N THR A 57 -10.59 -10.91 3.19
CA THR A 57 -9.71 -12.07 3.27
C THR A 57 -9.59 -12.60 4.71
N LYS A 58 -9.11 -13.85 4.87
CA LYS A 58 -8.92 -14.47 6.21
C LYS A 58 -7.97 -13.65 7.11
N PRO A 59 -6.83 -13.12 6.62
CA PRO A 59 -5.92 -12.31 7.45
C PRO A 59 -6.57 -11.05 8.04
N THR A 60 -7.52 -10.44 7.33
CA THR A 60 -8.18 -9.19 7.78
C THR A 60 -9.33 -9.43 8.76
N LYS A 61 -9.63 -10.69 9.12
CA LYS A 61 -10.79 -11.07 9.96
C LYS A 61 -10.87 -10.30 11.29
N LYS A 62 -9.74 -10.05 11.96
CA LYS A 62 -9.74 -9.35 13.25
C LYS A 62 -10.07 -7.85 13.11
N LYS A 63 -9.72 -7.23 11.98
CA LYS A 63 -9.92 -5.80 11.75
C LYS A 63 -11.26 -5.47 11.09
N ILE A 64 -11.91 -6.46 10.45
CA ILE A 64 -13.20 -6.26 9.79
C ILE A 64 -14.35 -5.99 10.77
N SER A 65 -14.21 -6.40 12.05
CA SER A 65 -15.23 -6.19 13.09
C SER A 65 -15.62 -4.71 13.27
N ARG A 66 -14.74 -3.78 12.93
CA ARG A 66 -15.05 -2.34 12.95
C ARG A 66 -16.20 -1.93 12.01
N PHE A 67 -16.53 -2.77 11.03
CA PHE A 67 -17.61 -2.55 10.07
C PHE A 67 -18.88 -3.34 10.37
N GLU A 68 -18.90 -4.24 11.38
CA GLU A 68 -20.03 -5.11 11.70
C GLU A 68 -21.32 -4.34 12.04
N ASN A 69 -21.19 -3.15 12.63
CA ASN A 69 -22.32 -2.29 12.99
C ASN A 69 -22.51 -1.10 12.03
N LYS A 70 -21.93 -1.15 10.83
CA LYS A 70 -22.10 -0.12 9.80
C LYS A 70 -23.05 -0.58 8.72
N ASN A 71 -23.61 0.38 7.98
CA ASN A 71 -24.56 0.14 6.89
C ASN A 71 -23.87 -0.50 5.67
N CYS A 72 -23.34 -1.71 5.83
CA CYS A 72 -22.70 -2.49 4.77
C CYS A 72 -22.88 -3.99 5.02
N SER A 73 -22.66 -4.81 3.99
CA SER A 73 -22.67 -6.26 4.09
C SER A 73 -21.26 -6.84 4.14
N LEU A 74 -21.00 -7.79 5.04
CA LEU A 74 -19.70 -8.43 5.18
C LEU A 74 -19.76 -9.88 4.71
N VAL A 75 -18.83 -10.27 3.83
CA VAL A 75 -18.70 -11.65 3.37
C VAL A 75 -17.23 -12.05 3.39
N ARG A 76 -16.88 -13.11 4.09
CA ARG A 76 -15.52 -13.64 4.07
C ARG A 76 -15.27 -14.40 2.77
N LEU A 77 -14.25 -13.99 2.02
CA LEU A 77 -13.80 -14.68 0.81
C LEU A 77 -13.58 -16.18 1.08
N ASN A 78 -14.09 -17.03 0.19
CA ASN A 78 -13.99 -18.50 0.28
C ASN A 78 -14.61 -19.12 1.54
N SER A 79 -15.51 -18.43 2.23
CA SER A 79 -16.31 -19.01 3.32
C SER A 79 -17.51 -19.77 2.78
N LEU A 80 -18.13 -20.59 3.63
CA LEU A 80 -19.39 -21.23 3.29
C LEU A 80 -20.47 -20.21 2.89
N SER A 81 -20.50 -19.07 3.58
CA SER A 81 -21.41 -17.96 3.24
C SER A 81 -21.14 -17.37 1.86
N PHE A 82 -19.88 -17.27 1.44
CA PHE A 82 -19.49 -16.81 0.10
C PHE A 82 -20.10 -17.69 -1.00
N PHE A 83 -20.07 -19.02 -0.81
CA PHE A 83 -20.61 -19.99 -1.77
C PHE A 83 -22.14 -20.09 -1.67
N LYS A 84 -22.71 -20.20 -0.46
CA LYS A 84 -24.16 -20.30 -0.26
C LYS A 84 -24.93 -19.07 -0.76
N LYS A 85 -24.34 -17.89 -0.65
CA LYS A 85 -24.91 -16.63 -1.16
C LYS A 85 -24.61 -16.41 -2.64
N ASN A 86 -24.03 -17.37 -3.35
CA ASN A 86 -23.66 -17.27 -4.77
C ASN A 86 -22.91 -15.98 -5.14
N ILE A 87 -21.99 -15.53 -4.27
CA ILE A 87 -21.24 -14.27 -4.48
C ILE A 87 -20.58 -14.22 -5.87
N PRO A 88 -19.99 -15.29 -6.44
CA PRO A 88 -19.46 -15.25 -7.80
C PRO A 88 -20.48 -14.85 -8.88
N ALA A 89 -21.74 -15.24 -8.73
CA ALA A 89 -22.80 -14.86 -9.66
C ALA A 89 -23.25 -13.40 -9.46
N HIS A 90 -23.37 -12.96 -8.21
CA HIS A 90 -23.74 -11.59 -7.90
C HIS A 90 -22.68 -10.59 -8.34
N ILE A 91 -21.39 -10.86 -8.02
CA ILE A 91 -20.29 -9.97 -8.42
C ILE A 91 -20.12 -9.91 -9.95
N LYS A 92 -20.41 -11.01 -10.67
CA LYS A 92 -20.43 -11.01 -12.13
C LYS A 92 -21.45 -10.04 -12.71
N ASN A 93 -22.61 -9.91 -12.05
CA ASN A 93 -23.73 -9.08 -12.51
C ASN A 93 -23.74 -7.68 -11.84
N SER A 94 -22.68 -7.34 -11.09
CA SER A 94 -22.54 -6.00 -10.52
C SER A 94 -22.01 -5.00 -11.55
N LYS A 95 -22.36 -3.72 -11.39
CA LYS A 95 -21.81 -2.65 -12.21
C LYS A 95 -20.39 -2.25 -11.76
N LEU A 96 -20.09 -2.35 -10.45
CA LEU A 96 -18.88 -1.78 -9.88
C LEU A 96 -18.21 -2.71 -8.86
N ILE A 97 -16.90 -2.93 -9.05
CA ILE A 97 -16.03 -3.69 -8.16
C ILE A 97 -14.79 -2.84 -7.86
N LEU A 98 -14.53 -2.58 -6.58
CA LEU A 98 -13.33 -1.90 -6.10
C LEU A 98 -12.37 -2.94 -5.53
N CYS A 99 -11.09 -2.88 -5.90
CA CYS A 99 -10.07 -3.83 -5.46
C CYS A 99 -8.88 -3.11 -4.81
N ASP A 100 -8.44 -3.56 -3.64
CA ASP A 100 -7.21 -3.07 -3.01
C ASP A 100 -5.98 -3.92 -3.37
N ASN A 101 -6.16 -5.04 -4.07
CA ASN A 101 -5.11 -6.00 -4.39
C ASN A 101 -5.49 -6.89 -5.58
N TYR A 102 -4.65 -7.90 -5.83
CA TYR A 102 -4.88 -9.03 -6.72
C TYR A 102 -5.80 -10.06 -6.06
N PHE A 103 -6.90 -10.41 -6.74
CA PHE A 103 -7.83 -11.46 -6.30
C PHE A 103 -8.00 -12.52 -7.39
N ALA A 104 -7.38 -13.69 -7.17
CA ALA A 104 -7.26 -14.76 -8.19
C ALA A 104 -8.61 -15.19 -8.79
N PHE A 105 -9.69 -15.17 -8.03
CA PHE A 105 -11.01 -15.61 -8.48
C PHE A 105 -11.60 -14.75 -9.60
N LEU A 106 -11.23 -13.47 -9.68
CA LEU A 106 -11.70 -12.57 -10.74
C LEU A 106 -11.34 -13.07 -12.14
N GLY A 107 -10.15 -13.67 -12.29
CA GLY A 107 -9.70 -14.21 -13.57
C GLY A 107 -10.57 -15.32 -14.16
N SER A 108 -11.42 -15.95 -13.32
CA SER A 108 -12.32 -17.05 -13.75
C SER A 108 -13.74 -16.59 -14.06
N ILE A 109 -14.04 -15.31 -13.87
CA ILE A 109 -15.37 -14.74 -14.11
C ILE A 109 -15.37 -14.00 -15.46
N SER A 110 -16.39 -14.25 -16.26
CA SER A 110 -16.65 -13.47 -17.48
C SER A 110 -17.61 -12.34 -17.15
N PHE A 111 -17.07 -11.15 -16.97
CA PHE A 111 -17.83 -9.94 -16.67
C PHE A 111 -18.48 -9.35 -17.93
N SER A 112 -19.52 -8.54 -17.76
CA SER A 112 -20.07 -7.67 -18.79
C SER A 112 -19.06 -6.57 -19.12
N GLU A 113 -19.08 -6.05 -20.35
CA GLU A 113 -18.30 -4.87 -20.75
C GLU A 113 -18.69 -3.61 -19.95
N GLN A 114 -19.91 -3.59 -19.41
CA GLN A 114 -20.39 -2.50 -18.56
C GLN A 114 -19.84 -2.58 -17.12
N THR A 115 -19.34 -3.74 -16.69
CA THR A 115 -18.79 -3.90 -15.33
C THR A 115 -17.45 -3.16 -15.21
N LYS A 116 -17.38 -2.23 -14.28
CA LYS A 116 -16.13 -1.52 -13.97
C LYS A 116 -15.44 -2.17 -12.80
N ILE A 117 -14.20 -2.61 -13.05
CA ILE A 117 -13.33 -3.22 -12.03
C ILE A 117 -12.18 -2.25 -11.80
N VAL A 118 -12.23 -1.56 -10.66
CA VAL A 118 -11.34 -0.45 -10.31
C VAL A 118 -10.28 -0.92 -9.34
N GLN A 119 -9.03 -0.78 -9.72
CA GLN A 119 -7.90 -1.04 -8.84
C GLN A 119 -7.55 0.22 -8.04
N LEU A 120 -7.68 0.15 -6.72
CA LEU A 120 -7.28 1.21 -5.80
C LEU A 120 -5.82 1.04 -5.33
N TRP A 121 -5.31 -0.19 -5.42
CA TRP A 121 -4.01 -0.62 -4.91
C TRP A 121 -3.86 -0.45 -3.40
N HIS A 122 -2.65 -0.69 -2.88
CA HIS A 122 -2.36 -0.68 -1.44
C HIS A 122 -1.04 0.03 -1.09
N ALA A 123 -0.44 0.71 -2.05
CA ALA A 123 0.77 1.50 -1.88
C ALA A 123 0.75 2.72 -2.78
N ASN A 124 1.27 3.83 -2.29
CA ASN A 124 1.48 5.03 -3.08
C ASN A 124 2.89 4.98 -3.68
N GLY A 125 3.00 4.97 -5.00
CA GLY A 125 4.27 4.82 -5.71
C GLY A 125 4.87 3.40 -5.66
N ALA A 126 5.99 3.20 -6.37
CA ALA A 126 6.64 1.91 -6.49
C ALA A 126 8.15 2.01 -6.71
N ILE A 127 8.96 1.55 -5.75
CA ILE A 127 10.40 1.32 -5.92
C ILE A 127 10.63 -0.12 -6.40
N LYS A 128 9.87 -1.06 -5.86
CA LYS A 128 9.96 -2.50 -6.22
C LYS A 128 9.19 -2.80 -7.50
N LYS A 129 9.71 -3.72 -8.28
CA LYS A 129 8.96 -4.35 -9.37
C LYS A 129 7.86 -5.24 -8.82
N PHE A 130 6.73 -5.27 -9.48
CA PHE A 130 5.58 -6.10 -9.12
C PHE A 130 4.90 -6.65 -10.38
N GLY A 131 3.80 -7.39 -10.21
CA GLY A 131 3.08 -7.98 -11.33
C GLY A 131 3.95 -8.96 -12.10
N LEU A 132 3.94 -8.88 -13.43
CA LEU A 132 4.72 -9.76 -14.32
C LEU A 132 6.21 -9.37 -14.38
N GLU A 133 6.56 -8.15 -13.96
CA GLU A 133 7.95 -7.70 -13.91
C GLU A 133 8.70 -8.20 -12.66
N ALA A 134 7.98 -8.66 -11.63
CA ALA A 134 8.59 -9.18 -10.40
C ALA A 134 9.37 -10.47 -10.68
N GLU A 135 10.52 -10.65 -10.01
CA GLU A 135 11.40 -11.79 -10.22
C GLU A 135 10.71 -13.15 -9.94
N TYR A 136 9.82 -13.22 -8.94
CA TYR A 136 9.03 -14.43 -8.69
C TYR A 136 8.08 -14.76 -9.86
N ALA A 137 7.53 -13.75 -10.53
CA ALA A 137 6.61 -13.96 -11.65
C ALA A 137 7.36 -14.40 -12.91
N LYS A 138 8.57 -13.90 -13.14
CA LYS A 138 9.43 -14.32 -14.25
C LYS A 138 9.83 -15.79 -14.12
N LYS A 139 10.11 -16.25 -12.91
CA LYS A 139 10.57 -17.62 -12.59
C LYS A 139 9.43 -18.63 -12.42
N THR A 140 8.17 -18.20 -12.44
CA THR A 140 7.02 -19.11 -12.23
C THR A 140 6.63 -19.86 -13.51
N LEU A 141 5.87 -20.96 -13.34
CA LEU A 141 5.35 -21.75 -14.48
C LEU A 141 4.42 -20.92 -15.36
N SER A 142 4.44 -21.18 -16.68
CA SER A 142 3.62 -20.49 -17.69
C SER A 142 2.15 -20.40 -17.31
N ILE A 143 1.58 -21.47 -16.75
CA ILE A 143 0.19 -21.49 -16.30
C ILE A 143 -0.11 -20.50 -15.17
N ASN A 144 0.86 -20.21 -14.30
CA ASN A 144 0.65 -19.18 -13.29
C ASN A 144 0.70 -17.78 -13.93
N LYS A 145 1.56 -17.58 -14.93
CA LYS A 145 1.59 -16.33 -15.71
C LYS A 145 0.25 -16.09 -16.40
N THR A 146 -0.32 -17.13 -17.04
CA THR A 146 -1.66 -17.08 -17.62
C THR A 146 -2.73 -16.72 -16.59
N ARG A 147 -2.65 -17.28 -15.39
CA ARG A 147 -3.57 -16.94 -14.30
C ARG A 147 -3.41 -15.50 -13.82
N TYR A 148 -2.19 -14.99 -13.71
CA TYR A 148 -1.95 -13.58 -13.39
C TYR A 148 -2.56 -12.68 -14.45
N GLN A 149 -2.24 -12.95 -15.72
CA GLN A 149 -2.77 -12.18 -16.85
C GLN A 149 -4.29 -12.22 -16.91
N SER A 150 -4.91 -13.38 -16.62
CA SER A 150 -6.38 -13.49 -16.64
C SER A 150 -7.06 -12.61 -15.59
N VAL A 151 -6.40 -12.30 -14.48
CA VAL A 151 -6.89 -11.34 -13.49
C VAL A 151 -6.60 -9.91 -13.92
N TYR A 152 -5.37 -9.62 -14.38
CA TYR A 152 -4.99 -8.28 -14.80
C TYR A 152 -5.89 -7.76 -15.92
N ASN A 153 -6.23 -8.62 -16.90
CA ASN A 153 -7.16 -8.30 -17.98
C ASN A 153 -8.60 -7.98 -17.51
N LYS A 154 -8.91 -8.16 -16.22
CA LYS A 154 -10.22 -7.76 -15.66
C LYS A 154 -10.23 -6.33 -15.15
N PHE A 155 -9.09 -5.76 -14.81
CA PHE A 155 -9.03 -4.39 -14.34
C PHE A 155 -9.30 -3.42 -15.49
N THR A 156 -10.33 -2.60 -15.33
CA THR A 156 -10.75 -1.61 -16.34
C THR A 156 -10.27 -0.21 -16.01
N HIS A 157 -10.13 0.10 -14.71
CA HIS A 157 -9.76 1.42 -14.22
C HIS A 157 -8.74 1.32 -13.08
N PHE A 158 -7.88 2.32 -12.95
CA PHE A 158 -6.95 2.47 -11.83
C PHE A 158 -7.05 3.86 -11.23
N VAL A 159 -7.15 3.93 -9.90
CA VAL A 159 -7.05 5.20 -9.16
C VAL A 159 -5.58 5.47 -8.88
N LEU A 160 -5.07 6.59 -9.38
CA LEU A 160 -3.64 6.86 -9.49
C LEU A 160 -3.26 8.23 -8.96
N SER A 161 -2.06 8.34 -8.39
CA SER A 161 -1.47 9.59 -7.91
C SER A 161 -0.55 10.26 -8.93
N SER A 162 -0.14 9.57 -10.00
CA SER A 162 0.75 10.13 -11.03
C SER A 162 0.73 9.36 -12.34
N GLU A 163 1.14 10.01 -13.42
CA GLU A 163 1.38 9.41 -14.74
C GLU A 163 2.46 8.31 -14.67
N LYS A 164 3.46 8.51 -13.81
CA LYS A 164 4.51 7.51 -13.56
C LYS A 164 3.92 6.19 -13.07
N MET A 165 2.97 6.23 -12.14
CA MET A 165 2.29 5.03 -11.66
C MET A 165 1.43 4.39 -12.76
N ALA A 166 0.77 5.17 -13.62
CA ALA A 166 0.03 4.63 -14.77
C ALA A 166 0.95 3.82 -15.68
N THR A 167 2.11 4.38 -16.04
CA THR A 167 3.12 3.71 -16.87
C THR A 167 3.62 2.41 -16.23
N ILE A 168 3.92 2.43 -14.92
CA ILE A 168 4.39 1.25 -14.19
C ILE A 168 3.30 0.16 -14.16
N PHE A 169 2.03 0.50 -13.91
CA PHE A 169 0.94 -0.49 -13.90
C PHE A 169 0.71 -1.10 -15.28
N SER A 170 0.65 -0.27 -16.33
CA SER A 170 0.48 -0.75 -17.70
C SER A 170 1.56 -1.77 -18.06
N LYS A 171 2.81 -1.47 -17.76
CA LYS A 171 3.94 -2.36 -18.00
C LYS A 171 3.93 -3.61 -17.13
N SER A 172 3.74 -3.44 -15.80
CA SER A 172 3.80 -4.54 -14.83
C SER A 172 2.65 -5.54 -15.00
N PHE A 173 1.49 -5.11 -15.47
CA PHE A 173 0.33 -5.96 -15.69
C PHE A 173 0.12 -6.32 -17.16
N ASN A 174 0.85 -5.67 -18.06
CA ASN A 174 0.73 -5.85 -19.51
C ASN A 174 -0.72 -5.67 -19.98
N ILE A 175 -1.31 -4.52 -19.65
CA ILE A 175 -2.69 -4.14 -19.98
C ILE A 175 -2.79 -2.65 -20.29
N GLU A 176 -3.85 -2.29 -21.02
CA GLU A 176 -4.36 -0.94 -21.13
C GLU A 176 -5.56 -0.78 -20.17
N PHE A 177 -5.74 0.40 -19.61
CA PHE A 177 -6.82 0.71 -18.68
C PHE A 177 -7.12 2.22 -18.66
N THR A 178 -8.25 2.59 -18.10
CA THR A 178 -8.60 3.99 -17.87
C THR A 178 -7.95 4.48 -16.58
N SER A 179 -7.11 5.52 -16.67
CA SER A 179 -6.52 6.18 -15.51
C SER A 179 -7.51 7.15 -14.87
N LEU A 180 -7.72 7.00 -13.58
CA LEU A 180 -8.45 7.93 -12.74
C LEU A 180 -7.45 8.69 -11.86
N PHE A 181 -6.99 9.84 -12.34
CA PHE A 181 -5.97 10.65 -11.66
C PHE A 181 -6.57 11.42 -10.47
N PHE A 182 -7.07 10.68 -9.48
CA PHE A 182 -7.71 11.21 -8.27
C PHE A 182 -6.72 11.40 -7.11
N GLY A 183 -5.49 10.91 -7.25
CA GLY A 183 -4.57 10.73 -6.16
C GLY A 183 -4.76 9.36 -5.50
N TYR A 184 -3.86 8.99 -4.59
CA TYR A 184 -3.99 7.75 -3.82
C TYR A 184 -4.87 8.01 -2.59
N PRO A 185 -6.05 7.37 -2.47
CA PRO A 185 -7.09 7.81 -1.52
C PRO A 185 -6.64 7.86 -0.05
N LYS A 186 -5.78 6.94 0.39
CA LYS A 186 -5.22 6.95 1.76
C LYS A 186 -4.46 8.24 2.05
N THR A 187 -3.85 8.88 1.05
CA THR A 187 -3.02 10.07 1.27
C THR A 187 -3.80 11.33 1.63
N ASP A 188 -5.13 11.33 1.48
CA ASP A 188 -5.98 12.46 1.88
C ASP A 188 -5.80 12.83 3.35
N ILE A 189 -5.46 11.86 4.21
CA ILE A 189 -5.17 12.09 5.64
C ILE A 189 -4.04 13.09 5.87
N TYR A 190 -3.07 13.18 4.95
CA TYR A 190 -1.93 14.10 5.07
C TYR A 190 -2.30 15.55 4.78
N PHE A 191 -3.49 15.79 4.23
CA PHE A 191 -4.06 17.12 3.99
C PHE A 191 -5.06 17.53 5.08
N ASP A 192 -5.39 16.65 6.03
CA ASP A 192 -6.22 16.98 7.18
C ASP A 192 -5.47 17.91 8.14
N LYS A 193 -5.89 19.18 8.17
CA LYS A 193 -5.28 20.22 8.99
C LYS A 193 -5.42 19.92 10.51
N CYS A 194 -6.58 19.40 10.92
CA CYS A 194 -6.84 19.10 12.34
C CYS A 194 -5.93 17.97 12.82
N LEU A 195 -5.85 16.87 12.06
CA LEU A 195 -4.94 15.76 12.34
C LEU A 195 -3.48 16.22 12.39
N ARG A 196 -3.06 17.01 11.40
CA ARG A 196 -1.70 17.57 11.31
C ARG A 196 -1.34 18.39 12.54
N GLU A 197 -2.19 19.34 12.94
CA GLU A 197 -1.92 20.20 14.09
C GLU A 197 -1.91 19.41 15.42
N LYS A 198 -2.89 18.55 15.64
CA LYS A 198 -2.93 17.65 16.79
C LYS A 198 -1.64 16.83 16.90
N THR A 199 -1.23 16.20 15.80
CA THR A 199 -0.04 15.34 15.77
C THR A 199 1.23 16.14 16.01
N LYS A 200 1.35 17.35 15.46
CA LYS A 200 2.49 18.25 15.70
C LYS A 200 2.60 18.69 17.15
N ILE A 201 1.49 19.00 17.81
CA ILE A 201 1.47 19.38 19.24
C ILE A 201 2.01 18.22 20.08
N LEU A 202 1.48 17.01 19.89
CA LEU A 202 1.96 15.82 20.59
C LEU A 202 3.42 15.50 20.26
N GLY A 203 3.82 15.68 19.00
CA GLY A 203 5.18 15.48 18.53
C GLY A 203 6.18 16.44 19.20
N LYS A 204 5.83 17.71 19.42
CA LYS A 204 6.66 18.67 20.17
C LYS A 204 6.90 18.21 21.61
N GLN A 205 5.89 17.65 22.28
CA GLN A 205 6.02 17.14 23.64
C GLN A 205 6.99 15.95 23.72
N ILE A 206 6.96 15.06 22.71
CA ILE A 206 7.82 13.87 22.64
C ILE A 206 9.25 14.26 22.25
N LYS A 207 9.39 15.07 21.20
CA LYS A 207 10.69 15.48 20.65
C LYS A 207 11.46 16.41 21.59
N LYS A 208 10.72 17.18 22.40
CA LYS A 208 11.30 18.32 23.15
C LYS A 208 12.10 19.20 22.16
N ASN A 209 13.41 19.29 22.33
CA ASN A 209 14.31 20.05 21.48
C ASN A 209 15.12 19.18 20.50
N LYS A 210 14.82 17.85 20.43
CA LYS A 210 15.53 16.90 19.57
C LYS A 210 14.89 16.82 18.19
N ARG A 211 15.68 16.41 17.19
CA ARG A 211 15.20 16.00 15.87
C ARG A 211 14.75 14.54 15.93
N LEU A 212 13.76 14.17 15.12
CA LEU A 212 13.27 12.79 15.03
C LEU A 212 13.79 12.11 13.77
N LEU A 213 14.57 11.07 13.94
CA LEU A 213 14.89 10.11 12.90
C LEU A 213 13.93 8.93 13.00
N LEU A 214 13.25 8.61 11.91
CA LEU A 214 12.36 7.45 11.80
C LEU A 214 12.96 6.42 10.84
N TYR A 215 13.30 5.24 11.35
CA TYR A 215 13.75 4.12 10.53
C TYR A 215 12.62 3.17 10.20
N VAL A 216 12.32 2.98 8.91
CA VAL A 216 11.22 2.14 8.40
C VAL A 216 11.74 1.20 7.31
N PRO A 217 12.40 0.10 7.68
CA PRO A 217 12.94 -0.85 6.69
C PRO A 217 11.83 -1.66 6.01
N THR A 218 12.07 -2.05 4.76
CA THR A 218 11.25 -3.04 4.08
C THR A 218 11.38 -4.41 4.75
N TYR A 219 10.27 -5.13 4.90
CA TYR A 219 10.26 -6.50 5.41
C TYR A 219 11.13 -7.43 4.55
N ARG A 220 11.93 -8.26 5.20
CA ARG A 220 12.75 -9.30 4.58
C ARG A 220 12.43 -10.66 5.17
N GLU A 221 12.19 -11.64 4.31
CA GLU A 221 12.00 -13.03 4.75
C GLU A 221 13.32 -13.63 5.25
N ASP A 222 14.43 -13.24 4.63
CA ASP A 222 15.79 -13.68 4.99
C ASP A 222 16.43 -12.69 5.95
N LYS A 223 16.63 -13.15 7.20
CA LYS A 223 16.99 -12.30 8.33
C LYS A 223 18.50 -12.18 8.55
N ALA A 224 19.31 -12.88 7.75
CA ALA A 224 20.75 -12.95 7.93
C ALA A 224 21.51 -11.69 7.50
N SER A 225 20.86 -10.77 6.77
CA SER A 225 21.49 -9.62 6.12
C SER A 225 21.05 -8.25 6.67
N PHE A 226 20.59 -8.17 7.91
CA PHE A 226 20.21 -6.89 8.48
C PHE A 226 21.41 -6.15 9.04
N GLU A 227 21.87 -5.15 8.31
CA GLU A 227 23.04 -4.31 8.66
C GLU A 227 22.55 -2.95 9.20
N PHE A 228 22.10 -2.90 10.44
CA PHE A 228 21.79 -1.67 11.14
C PHE A 228 22.29 -1.79 12.58
N ASN A 229 23.49 -1.27 12.81
CA ASN A 229 24.10 -1.23 14.15
C ASN A 229 23.64 0.05 14.87
N LEU A 230 22.64 -0.14 15.70
CA LEU A 230 22.00 0.97 16.40
C LEU A 230 22.89 1.61 17.47
N ASP A 231 23.76 0.83 18.13
CA ASP A 231 24.68 1.36 19.15
C ASP A 231 25.64 2.36 18.54
N GLU A 232 26.16 2.05 17.36
CA GLU A 232 27.04 2.93 16.61
C GLU A 232 26.30 4.21 16.18
N ILE A 233 25.08 4.07 15.64
CA ILE A 233 24.27 5.23 15.22
C ILE A 233 23.96 6.14 16.43
N LEU A 234 23.59 5.56 17.56
CA LEU A 234 23.32 6.31 18.80
C LEU A 234 24.53 7.05 19.30
N LYS A 235 25.72 6.41 19.25
CA LYS A 235 26.98 7.01 19.64
C LYS A 235 27.37 8.19 18.75
N GLU A 236 27.13 8.05 17.44
CA GLU A 236 27.57 9.01 16.44
C GLU A 236 26.60 10.19 16.23
N LEU A 237 25.30 10.02 16.51
CA LEU A 237 24.31 11.07 16.30
C LEU A 237 24.07 11.97 17.51
N ASP A 238 24.77 11.76 18.60
CA ASP A 238 24.69 12.54 19.83
C ASP A 238 23.25 12.65 20.42
N ASP A 239 23.09 13.49 21.41
CA ASP A 239 21.80 13.75 22.07
C ASP A 239 20.83 14.65 21.27
N GLU A 240 21.22 15.10 20.07
CA GLU A 240 20.36 15.93 19.22
C GLU A 240 19.23 15.14 18.55
N TRP A 241 19.37 13.83 18.48
CA TRP A 241 18.43 12.97 17.77
C TRP A 241 17.64 12.06 18.70
N LEU A 242 16.36 11.94 18.40
CA LEU A 242 15.47 10.90 18.90
C LEU A 242 15.26 9.89 17.77
N ILE A 243 15.53 8.61 18.03
CA ILE A 243 15.42 7.57 17.00
C ILE A 243 14.19 6.71 17.26
N PHE A 244 13.30 6.65 16.29
CA PHE A 244 12.16 5.75 16.26
C PHE A 244 12.40 4.69 15.19
N VAL A 245 12.08 3.43 15.54
CA VAL A 245 12.14 2.30 14.61
C VAL A 245 10.72 1.76 14.44
N HIS A 246 10.22 1.77 13.21
CA HIS A 246 8.89 1.22 12.88
C HIS A 246 9.07 0.00 11.98
N LEU A 247 9.03 -1.18 12.59
CA LEU A 247 9.20 -2.45 11.89
C LEU A 247 7.86 -2.98 11.37
N HIS A 248 7.94 -3.79 10.31
CA HIS A 248 6.77 -4.47 9.81
C HIS A 248 6.20 -5.43 10.89
N PRO A 249 4.86 -5.55 11.06
CA PRO A 249 4.24 -6.40 12.10
C PRO A 249 4.66 -7.88 12.10
N HIS A 250 5.20 -8.39 10.99
CA HIS A 250 5.73 -9.73 10.88
C HIS A 250 7.20 -9.87 11.30
N ASP A 251 7.86 -8.77 11.68
CA ASP A 251 9.26 -8.74 12.10
C ASP A 251 9.45 -8.94 13.61
N THR A 252 8.94 -10.05 14.15
CA THR A 252 8.97 -10.33 15.60
C THR A 252 10.38 -10.42 16.18
N LYS A 253 11.37 -10.96 15.45
CA LYS A 253 12.75 -11.12 15.93
C LYS A 253 13.50 -9.79 16.05
N PHE A 254 13.20 -8.80 15.19
CA PHE A 254 13.79 -7.47 15.32
C PHE A 254 13.16 -6.70 16.48
N ASN A 255 11.87 -6.90 16.73
CA ASN A 255 11.23 -6.34 17.92
C ASN A 255 11.92 -6.82 19.21
N GLU A 256 12.35 -8.09 19.30
CA GLU A 256 13.11 -8.62 20.43
C GLU A 256 14.51 -8.00 20.52
N LYS A 257 15.23 -7.86 19.38
CA LYS A 257 16.56 -7.23 19.33
C LYS A 257 16.56 -5.79 19.84
N PHE A 258 15.51 -5.03 19.46
CA PHE A 258 15.39 -3.62 19.83
C PHE A 258 14.68 -3.38 21.17
N ALA A 259 13.99 -4.38 21.72
CA ALA A 259 13.30 -4.26 23.02
C ALA A 259 14.23 -3.91 24.20
N ASN A 260 15.52 -4.22 24.09
CA ASN A 260 16.51 -3.97 25.14
C ASN A 260 17.09 -2.55 25.12
N TYR A 261 16.75 -1.73 24.10
CA TYR A 261 17.22 -0.36 24.01
C TYR A 261 16.25 0.60 24.70
N SER A 262 16.65 1.09 25.89
CA SER A 262 15.89 2.08 26.65
C SER A 262 16.46 3.48 26.46
N GLY A 263 15.59 4.47 26.29
CA GLY A 263 15.91 5.89 26.44
C GLY A 263 16.03 6.72 25.17
N GLN A 264 16.63 6.24 24.10
CA GLN A 264 16.69 6.98 22.82
C GLN A 264 15.84 6.35 21.72
N ILE A 265 15.50 5.04 21.83
CA ILE A 265 14.66 4.34 20.88
C ILE A 265 13.31 4.12 21.50
N MET A 266 12.31 4.69 20.87
CA MET A 266 10.93 4.43 21.25
C MET A 266 10.30 3.56 20.17
N PHE A 267 9.94 2.32 20.52
CA PHE A 267 8.98 1.56 19.74
C PHE A 267 7.63 2.24 19.90
N SER A 268 7.26 2.96 18.88
CA SER A 268 6.07 3.78 18.96
C SER A 268 4.81 2.92 18.90
N THR A 269 3.87 3.18 19.80
CA THR A 269 2.48 2.74 19.69
C THR A 269 1.71 3.60 18.68
N TRP A 270 2.31 4.65 18.15
CA TRP A 270 1.73 5.53 17.15
C TRP A 270 1.59 4.82 15.81
N LYS A 271 0.58 5.20 15.06
CA LYS A 271 0.45 4.76 13.69
C LYS A 271 1.55 5.39 12.84
N LEU A 272 2.04 4.64 11.85
CA LEU A 272 3.05 5.15 10.93
C LEU A 272 2.62 6.48 10.30
N SER A 273 1.35 6.60 9.90
CA SER A 273 0.80 7.84 9.32
C SER A 273 0.88 9.06 10.25
N GLU A 274 0.84 8.86 11.56
CA GLU A 274 1.00 9.94 12.54
C GLU A 274 2.47 10.30 12.73
N LEU A 275 3.35 9.29 12.78
CA LEU A 275 4.80 9.50 12.89
C LEU A 275 5.36 10.32 11.72
N LEU A 276 4.84 10.11 10.52
CA LEU A 276 5.31 10.84 9.33
C LEU A 276 5.14 12.36 9.45
N PHE A 277 4.15 12.86 10.21
CA PHE A 277 3.98 14.32 10.42
C PHE A 277 5.08 14.95 11.29
N ILE A 278 5.68 14.19 12.19
CA ILE A 278 6.64 14.69 13.18
C ILE A 278 8.09 14.29 12.90
N THR A 279 8.31 13.44 11.92
CA THR A 279 9.62 12.95 11.49
C THR A 279 10.40 14.05 10.79
N ASP A 280 11.64 14.29 11.18
CA ASP A 280 12.54 15.23 10.50
C ASP A 280 13.37 14.53 9.43
N CYS A 281 13.81 13.28 9.70
CA CYS A 281 14.55 12.45 8.76
C CYS A 281 13.94 11.04 8.70
N LEU A 282 13.48 10.64 7.53
CA LEU A 282 13.04 9.29 7.26
C LEU A 282 14.19 8.48 6.64
N VAL A 283 14.61 7.43 7.34
CA VAL A 283 15.53 6.43 6.80
C VAL A 283 14.72 5.19 6.42
N THR A 284 14.83 4.77 5.19
CA THR A 284 14.14 3.59 4.66
C THR A 284 15.00 2.93 3.57
N ASP A 285 14.41 2.04 2.77
CA ASP A 285 15.11 1.39 1.66
C ASP A 285 14.19 1.30 0.42
N TYR A 286 13.58 0.16 0.16
CA TYR A 286 12.73 -0.08 -1.03
C TYR A 286 11.22 0.06 -0.73
N SER A 287 10.87 0.77 0.34
CA SER A 287 9.49 0.99 0.78
C SER A 287 8.80 2.10 -0.02
N SER A 288 7.47 2.07 -0.04
CA SER A 288 6.63 3.17 -0.57
C SER A 288 6.38 4.30 0.45
N VAL A 289 6.86 4.17 1.67
CA VAL A 289 6.66 5.17 2.74
C VAL A 289 7.16 6.58 2.38
N PRO A 290 8.28 6.77 1.64
CA PRO A 290 8.73 8.09 1.23
C PRO A 290 7.69 8.92 0.48
N PHE A 291 6.87 8.27 -0.33
CA PHE A 291 5.85 8.96 -1.13
C PHE A 291 4.71 9.52 -0.27
N GLU A 292 4.39 8.87 0.84
CA GLU A 292 3.46 9.36 1.84
C GLU A 292 4.13 10.41 2.76
N TYR A 293 5.38 10.18 3.14
CA TYR A 293 6.14 11.06 4.01
C TYR A 293 6.30 12.47 3.43
N THR A 294 6.61 12.60 2.15
CA THR A 294 6.78 13.91 1.51
C THR A 294 5.49 14.72 1.42
N LEU A 295 4.31 14.10 1.54
CA LEU A 295 3.03 14.78 1.72
C LEU A 295 2.80 15.18 3.18
N ALA A 296 3.19 14.32 4.12
CA ALA A 296 3.04 14.57 5.56
C ALA A 296 3.99 15.68 6.04
N ASN A 297 5.27 15.61 5.65
CA ASN A 297 6.30 16.60 5.98
C ASN A 297 7.09 17.03 4.73
N PRO A 298 6.63 18.07 4.02
CA PRO A 298 7.33 18.58 2.83
C PRO A 298 8.76 19.11 3.06
N ASN A 299 9.12 19.40 4.31
CA ASN A 299 10.44 19.91 4.67
C ASN A 299 11.38 18.83 5.19
N GLY A 300 10.91 17.61 5.31
CA GLY A 300 11.68 16.48 5.84
C GLY A 300 12.66 15.91 4.83
N LYS A 301 13.68 15.21 5.35
CA LYS A 301 14.70 14.51 4.56
C LYS A 301 14.31 13.04 4.42
N VAL A 302 14.49 12.49 3.22
CA VAL A 302 14.44 11.04 2.97
C VAL A 302 15.85 10.53 2.73
N ILE A 303 16.21 9.40 3.33
CA ILE A 303 17.45 8.68 3.03
C ILE A 303 17.09 7.23 2.72
N TYR A 304 17.58 6.74 1.60
CA TYR A 304 17.43 5.34 1.17
C TYR A 304 18.67 4.55 1.55
N TYR A 305 18.62 3.81 2.64
CA TYR A 305 19.71 2.97 3.11
C TYR A 305 19.64 1.59 2.46
N CYS A 306 20.33 1.44 1.34
CA CYS A 306 20.26 0.31 0.43
C CYS A 306 21.48 -0.64 0.55
N TYR A 307 21.85 -1.01 1.78
CA TYR A 307 23.04 -1.84 2.07
C TYR A 307 23.07 -3.20 1.33
N ASP A 308 21.91 -3.73 0.95
CA ASP A 308 21.76 -5.01 0.24
C ASP A 308 21.29 -4.84 -1.22
N PHE A 309 21.54 -3.69 -1.86
CA PHE A 309 20.98 -3.31 -3.15
C PHE A 309 21.05 -4.40 -4.22
N ASP A 310 22.25 -4.95 -4.48
CA ASP A 310 22.46 -5.94 -5.53
C ASP A 310 21.69 -7.24 -5.24
N THR A 311 21.75 -7.70 -3.98
CA THR A 311 21.06 -8.92 -3.54
C THR A 311 19.55 -8.75 -3.61
N TYR A 312 19.05 -7.61 -3.15
CA TYR A 312 17.63 -7.30 -3.16
C TYR A 312 17.10 -7.16 -4.59
N ASN A 313 17.82 -6.45 -5.46
CA ASN A 313 17.46 -6.29 -6.86
C ASN A 313 17.42 -7.62 -7.62
N LYS A 314 18.36 -8.54 -7.37
CA LYS A 314 18.35 -9.89 -7.95
C LYS A 314 17.17 -10.75 -7.46
N LYS A 315 16.75 -10.57 -6.19
CA LYS A 315 15.72 -11.39 -5.56
C LYS A 315 14.30 -10.88 -5.81
N VAL A 316 14.09 -9.58 -5.75
CA VAL A 316 12.78 -8.93 -5.82
C VAL A 316 12.60 -8.16 -7.13
N GLY A 317 13.61 -7.39 -7.51
CA GLY A 317 13.61 -6.45 -8.62
C GLY A 317 13.27 -5.03 -8.17
N ILE A 318 14.04 -4.05 -8.65
CA ILE A 318 13.89 -2.62 -8.39
C ILE A 318 13.57 -1.93 -9.72
N GLN A 319 12.76 -0.87 -9.71
CA GLN A 319 12.46 -0.06 -10.90
C GLN A 319 13.77 0.51 -11.45
N ALA A 320 13.93 0.45 -12.77
CA ALA A 320 15.21 0.74 -13.42
C ALA A 320 15.69 2.19 -13.17
N ASP A 321 14.76 3.12 -13.03
CA ASP A 321 15.03 4.54 -12.84
C ASP A 321 15.14 4.97 -11.36
N PHE A 322 15.13 4.01 -10.41
CA PHE A 322 15.21 4.34 -8.97
C PHE A 322 16.45 5.20 -8.66
N LEU A 323 17.62 4.78 -9.13
CA LEU A 323 18.87 5.50 -8.89
C LEU A 323 18.97 6.82 -9.68
N GLU A 324 18.15 7.05 -10.70
CA GLU A 324 18.13 8.30 -11.44
C GLU A 324 17.46 9.43 -10.65
N TRP A 325 16.34 9.10 -9.98
CA TRP A 325 15.59 10.11 -9.25
C TRP A 325 15.92 10.17 -7.74
N ALA A 326 16.50 9.11 -7.16
CA ALA A 326 16.83 9.02 -5.73
C ALA A 326 18.33 9.14 -5.42
N LYS A 327 19.21 9.21 -6.42
CA LYS A 327 20.66 9.08 -6.31
C LYS A 327 21.31 9.87 -5.17
N GLU A 328 20.91 11.12 -4.96
CA GLU A 328 21.49 12.00 -3.92
C GLU A 328 21.11 11.59 -2.50
N ASP A 329 20.09 10.76 -2.36
CA ASP A 329 19.51 10.32 -1.09
C ASP A 329 19.77 8.83 -0.83
N VAL A 330 20.52 8.12 -1.70
CA VAL A 330 20.84 6.69 -1.56
C VAL A 330 22.23 6.51 -0.95
N VAL A 331 22.30 5.67 0.08
CA VAL A 331 23.54 5.27 0.74
C VAL A 331 23.60 3.75 0.88
N TYR A 332 24.79 3.19 0.84
CA TYR A 332 25.02 1.74 0.82
C TYR A 332 25.71 1.21 2.08
N SER A 333 26.29 2.09 2.89
CA SER A 333 26.93 1.73 4.16
C SER A 333 26.38 2.54 5.33
N GLN A 334 26.55 2.03 6.54
CA GLN A 334 26.15 2.74 7.75
C GLN A 334 26.99 4.00 7.98
N GLU A 335 28.24 3.99 7.60
CA GLU A 335 29.12 5.16 7.65
C GLU A 335 28.60 6.28 6.75
N GLU A 336 28.23 5.97 5.49
CA GLU A 336 27.59 6.92 4.58
C GLU A 336 26.28 7.44 5.14
N LEU A 337 25.46 6.58 5.76
CA LEU A 337 24.20 6.96 6.40
C LEU A 337 24.43 7.98 7.51
N ILE A 338 25.35 7.69 8.44
CA ILE A 338 25.68 8.59 9.56
C ILE A 338 26.21 9.93 9.05
N ASN A 339 27.13 9.90 8.08
CA ASN A 339 27.70 11.09 7.47
C ASN A 339 26.62 11.95 6.80
N LEU A 340 25.70 11.32 6.07
CA LEU A 340 24.61 12.04 5.40
C LEU A 340 23.62 12.67 6.41
N ILE A 341 23.35 12.00 7.54
CA ILE A 341 22.52 12.57 8.61
C ILE A 341 23.19 13.77 9.27
N LYS A 342 24.52 13.69 9.55
CA LYS A 342 25.30 14.75 10.20
C LYS A 342 25.51 15.98 9.30
N THR A 343 25.82 15.75 8.02
CA THR A 343 26.24 16.80 7.08
C THR A 343 25.08 17.45 6.33
N ALA A 344 23.90 16.84 6.37
CA ALA A 344 22.79 17.33 5.59
C ALA A 344 22.33 18.70 6.05
N THR A 345 22.69 19.73 5.28
CA THR A 345 21.74 20.82 5.07
C THR A 345 20.48 20.16 4.58
N PHE A 346 19.43 20.12 5.44
CA PHE A 346 18.19 19.41 5.16
C PHE A 346 17.48 20.00 3.94
N LYS A 347 18.05 19.80 2.76
CA LYS A 347 17.35 20.04 1.51
C LYS A 347 16.27 18.98 1.41
N SER A 348 15.05 19.42 1.40
CA SER A 348 13.90 18.53 1.24
C SER A 348 13.97 17.80 -0.11
N SER A 349 13.85 16.47 -0.07
CA SER A 349 13.67 15.63 -1.25
C SER A 349 12.24 15.71 -1.81
N SER A 350 11.34 16.39 -1.12
CA SER A 350 9.89 16.32 -1.35
C SER A 350 9.46 16.86 -2.70
N THR A 351 10.05 17.93 -3.19
CA THR A 351 9.66 18.54 -4.47
C THR A 351 9.82 17.55 -5.62
N LYS A 352 10.99 16.89 -5.70
CA LYS A 352 11.26 15.88 -6.74
C LYS A 352 10.38 14.65 -6.61
N ILE A 353 10.23 14.14 -5.38
CA ILE A 353 9.37 12.97 -5.12
C ILE A 353 7.91 13.30 -5.44
N ASN A 354 7.40 14.45 -4.98
CA ASN A 354 6.00 14.82 -5.17
C ASN A 354 5.67 15.10 -6.64
N SER A 355 6.58 15.69 -7.42
CA SER A 355 6.36 15.90 -8.86
C SER A 355 6.29 14.60 -9.65
N LEU A 356 6.98 13.54 -9.22
CA LEU A 356 7.00 12.24 -9.91
C LEU A 356 5.91 11.27 -9.45
N TRP A 357 5.55 11.32 -8.16
CA TRP A 357 4.74 10.26 -7.55
C TRP A 357 3.41 10.74 -6.97
N ASN A 358 3.30 12.04 -6.65
CA ASN A 358 2.17 12.64 -5.95
C ASN A 358 1.51 13.78 -6.75
N GLU A 359 1.70 13.82 -8.04
CA GLU A 359 1.21 14.86 -8.95
C GLU A 359 -0.26 15.20 -8.74
N HIS A 360 -1.09 14.16 -8.57
CA HIS A 360 -2.53 14.27 -8.38
C HIS A 360 -2.99 14.11 -6.91
N ALA A 361 -2.07 14.01 -5.94
CA ALA A 361 -2.41 13.96 -4.53
C ALA A 361 -2.73 15.37 -3.99
N LYS A 362 -4.02 15.72 -3.93
CA LYS A 362 -4.52 17.05 -3.51
C LYS A 362 -5.39 17.03 -2.25
N GLY A 363 -5.50 15.88 -1.57
CA GLY A 363 -6.32 15.71 -0.36
C GLY A 363 -7.82 15.60 -0.62
N ASN A 364 -8.21 15.25 -1.81
CA ASN A 364 -9.62 15.09 -2.22
C ASN A 364 -9.86 13.80 -3.02
N SER A 365 -8.94 12.84 -2.93
CA SER A 365 -8.97 11.60 -3.72
C SER A 365 -10.23 10.78 -3.45
N VAL A 366 -10.61 10.63 -2.18
CA VAL A 366 -11.84 9.90 -1.80
C VAL A 366 -13.09 10.64 -2.26
N LYS A 367 -13.08 11.98 -2.22
CA LYS A 367 -14.20 12.77 -2.76
C LYS A 367 -14.36 12.54 -4.25
N LEU A 368 -13.28 12.63 -5.02
CA LEU A 368 -13.32 12.40 -6.48
C LEU A 368 -13.74 10.97 -6.82
N LEU A 369 -13.27 9.97 -6.06
CA LEU A 369 -13.71 8.59 -6.21
C LEU A 369 -15.22 8.45 -5.95
N LYS A 370 -15.73 9.06 -4.89
CA LYS A 370 -17.14 9.07 -4.54
C LYS A 370 -17.98 9.71 -5.66
N ASP A 371 -17.62 10.92 -6.09
CA ASP A 371 -18.34 11.66 -7.13
C ASP A 371 -18.36 10.85 -8.46
N TRP A 372 -17.24 10.18 -8.77
CA TRP A 372 -17.16 9.29 -9.93
C TRP A 372 -18.08 8.06 -9.78
N ILE A 373 -18.13 7.44 -8.60
CA ILE A 373 -19.04 6.31 -8.33
C ILE A 373 -20.51 6.75 -8.49
N GLU A 374 -20.91 7.88 -7.94
CA GLU A 374 -22.26 8.44 -8.07
C GLU A 374 -22.64 8.62 -9.55
N ALA A 375 -21.74 9.16 -10.37
CA ALA A 375 -21.95 9.30 -11.81
C ALA A 375 -22.09 7.96 -12.56
N GLN A 376 -21.49 6.87 -12.04
CA GLN A 376 -21.68 5.53 -12.62
C GLN A 376 -22.98 4.85 -12.17
N HIS A 377 -23.50 5.20 -10.99
CA HIS A 377 -24.76 4.66 -10.45
C HIS A 377 -26.00 5.37 -10.99
N GLY A 378 -25.89 6.66 -11.35
CA GLY A 378 -26.99 7.46 -11.89
C GLY A 378 -27.33 7.19 -13.37
N ASN A 379 -26.50 6.43 -14.06
CA ASN A 379 -26.70 5.96 -15.42
C ASN A 379 -26.94 4.43 -15.42
#